data_bf07485a11a2c204260a84c3daf6a5fb
#
_entry.id   bf07485a11a2c204260a84c3daf6a5fb
#
_cell.length_a   1.000
_cell.length_b   1.000
_cell.length_c   1.000
_cell.angle_alpha   90.00
_cell.angle_beta   90.00
_cell.angle_gamma   90.00
#
_symmetry.space_group_name_H-M   'P 1'
#
loop_
_entity.id
_entity.type
_entity.pdbx_description
1 polymer ?
#
loop_
_entity_poly.entity_id
_entity_poly.type
_entity_poly.pdbx_seq_one_letter_code
_entity_poly.pdbx_strand_id
1 'polypeptide(L)'
;MPIYLKQAGLMALFALTLGFAATPIVHAADKPGVVIQMSDNDAEKWGLALNNAKNFQKELGKDKIDVEIVAYGPGINMLKKDSTVGSRMDEAMMSGVKITACQNTMKAQKLTEKDIYPSVGFVPSGVVEIMQKQQRGWAYIRP
;
A
#
# COMPACT_ATOMS: atom_id res chain seq x y z
N MET A 1 -12.08 66.70 -62.95
CA MET A 1 -12.74 66.23 -61.73
C MET A 1 -11.98 65.00 -61.28
N PRO A 2 -11.27 64.99 -60.16
CA PRO A 2 -10.54 63.82 -59.68
C PRO A 2 -11.41 62.96 -58.80
N ILE A 3 -11.36 61.71 -59.08
CA ILE A 3 -12.03 60.61 -58.35
C ILE A 3 -11.15 60.20 -57.14
N TYR A 4 -11.69 60.44 -55.92
CA TYR A 4 -11.00 60.00 -54.70
C TYR A 4 -11.23 58.52 -54.46
N LEU A 5 -10.19 57.73 -54.57
CA LEU A 5 -10.18 56.31 -54.20
C LEU A 5 -9.99 56.18 -52.65
N LYS A 6 -11.00 55.74 -51.93
CA LYS A 6 -10.91 55.45 -50.55
C LYS A 6 -10.21 54.10 -50.33
N GLN A 7 -9.04 54.09 -49.79
CA GLN A 7 -8.37 52.86 -49.32
C GLN A 7 -8.98 52.49 -47.97
N ALA A 8 -9.65 51.34 -47.95
CA ALA A 8 -10.07 50.68 -46.70
C ALA A 8 -8.92 49.85 -46.14
N GLY A 9 -8.35 50.29 -45.04
CA GLY A 9 -7.30 49.56 -44.32
C GLY A 9 -7.88 48.34 -43.62
N LEU A 10 -7.43 47.15 -44.00
CA LEU A 10 -7.72 45.86 -43.38
C LEU A 10 -6.79 45.69 -42.18
N MET A 11 -7.28 45.95 -40.96
CA MET A 11 -6.56 45.60 -39.73
C MET A 11 -6.70 44.09 -39.50
N ALA A 12 -5.59 43.35 -39.69
CA ALA A 12 -5.50 41.96 -39.30
C ALA A 12 -5.24 41.91 -37.79
N LEU A 13 -6.25 41.48 -37.02
CA LEU A 13 -6.09 41.12 -35.58
C LEU A 13 -5.34 39.80 -35.47
N PHE A 14 -4.09 39.84 -35.10
CA PHE A 14 -3.32 38.63 -34.74
C PHE A 14 -3.73 38.23 -33.31
N ALA A 15 -4.63 37.25 -33.18
CA ALA A 15 -4.96 36.65 -31.90
C ALA A 15 -3.81 35.70 -31.51
N LEU A 16 -2.97 36.13 -30.56
CA LEU A 16 -1.90 35.34 -29.97
C LEU A 16 -2.56 34.36 -28.98
N THR A 17 -2.87 33.14 -29.42
CA THR A 17 -3.33 32.06 -28.53
C THR A 17 -2.13 31.56 -27.75
N LEU A 18 -1.99 31.97 -26.46
CA LEU A 18 -1.08 31.33 -25.52
C LEU A 18 -1.61 29.91 -25.28
N GLY A 19 -1.03 28.92 -25.98
CA GLY A 19 -1.25 27.53 -25.67
C GLY A 19 -0.66 27.19 -24.29
N PHE A 20 -1.50 27.02 -23.29
CA PHE A 20 -1.11 26.47 -22.00
C PHE A 20 -0.74 25.01 -22.23
N ALA A 21 0.56 24.70 -22.43
CA ALA A 21 1.05 23.35 -22.41
C ALA A 21 0.95 22.82 -20.98
N ALA A 22 -0.12 22.08 -20.68
CA ALA A 22 -0.22 21.33 -19.44
C ALA A 22 0.88 20.27 -19.44
N THR A 23 1.98 20.52 -18.74
CA THR A 23 3.00 19.52 -18.48
C THR A 23 2.37 18.41 -17.64
N PRO A 24 2.43 17.13 -18.07
CA PRO A 24 1.95 16.04 -17.22
C PRO A 24 2.82 16.05 -15.96
N ILE A 25 2.17 16.21 -14.79
CA ILE A 25 2.82 15.98 -13.50
C ILE A 25 3.09 14.48 -13.45
N VAL A 26 4.32 14.08 -13.75
CA VAL A 26 4.78 12.72 -13.50
C VAL A 26 4.84 12.58 -11.98
N HIS A 27 3.79 12.00 -11.40
CA HIS A 27 3.88 11.50 -10.03
C HIS A 27 4.98 10.44 -10.03
N ALA A 28 6.00 10.62 -9.21
CA ALA A 28 6.92 9.54 -8.90
C ALA A 28 6.05 8.35 -8.49
N ALA A 29 6.10 7.26 -9.24
CA ALA A 29 5.29 6.08 -8.95
C ALA A 29 5.64 5.63 -7.53
N ASP A 30 4.65 5.65 -6.64
CA ASP A 30 4.82 5.11 -5.30
C ASP A 30 5.37 3.69 -5.42
N LYS A 31 6.30 3.34 -4.52
CA LYS A 31 6.87 2.00 -4.48
C LYS A 31 5.74 0.97 -4.46
N PRO A 32 5.74 -0.02 -5.38
CA PRO A 32 4.69 -1.02 -5.42
C PRO A 32 4.59 -1.74 -4.08
N GLY A 33 3.38 -2.08 -3.69
CA GLY A 33 3.13 -2.74 -2.42
C GLY A 33 2.21 -3.94 -2.56
N VAL A 34 2.33 -4.88 -1.61
CA VAL A 34 1.40 -5.98 -1.45
C VAL A 34 0.93 -6.05 0.00
N VAL A 35 -0.37 -6.16 0.19
CA VAL A 35 -1.00 -6.43 1.48
C VAL A 35 -1.48 -7.88 1.51
N ILE A 36 -1.03 -8.62 2.52
CA ILE A 36 -1.37 -10.04 2.74
C ILE A 36 -2.34 -10.12 3.91
N GLN A 37 -3.55 -10.58 3.65
CA GLN A 37 -4.54 -10.81 4.69
C GLN A 37 -4.23 -12.10 5.45
N MET A 38 -4.27 -12.03 6.79
CA MET A 38 -4.23 -13.19 7.66
C MET A 38 -5.43 -13.17 8.60
N SER A 39 -6.45 -13.98 8.28
CA SER A 39 -7.66 -14.10 9.10
C SER A 39 -7.92 -15.51 9.62
N ASP A 40 -7.08 -16.46 9.27
CA ASP A 40 -7.24 -17.86 9.63
C ASP A 40 -6.35 -18.25 10.83
N ASN A 41 -6.88 -19.07 11.74
CA ASN A 41 -6.11 -19.69 12.80
C ASN A 41 -5.52 -21.01 12.31
N ASP A 42 -4.54 -20.93 11.41
CA ASP A 42 -3.97 -22.06 10.70
C ASP A 42 -2.46 -21.83 10.49
N ALA A 43 -1.64 -22.65 11.14
CA ALA A 43 -0.18 -22.50 11.11
C ALA A 43 0.43 -22.72 9.71
N GLU A 44 -0.19 -23.54 8.86
CA GLU A 44 0.27 -23.72 7.47
C GLU A 44 0.03 -22.45 6.66
N LYS A 45 -1.13 -21.81 6.82
CA LYS A 45 -1.43 -20.52 6.20
C LYS A 45 -0.54 -19.39 6.71
N TRP A 46 -0.20 -19.39 8.01
CA TRP A 46 0.77 -18.44 8.56
C TRP A 46 2.13 -18.60 7.90
N GLY A 47 2.57 -19.86 7.77
CA GLY A 47 3.78 -20.21 7.05
C GLY A 47 3.75 -19.77 5.59
N LEU A 48 2.62 -19.98 4.92
CA LEU A 48 2.43 -19.59 3.52
C LEU A 48 2.47 -18.06 3.34
N ALA A 49 1.84 -17.30 4.24
CA ALA A 49 1.90 -15.83 4.20
C ALA A 49 3.33 -15.31 4.30
N LEU A 50 4.12 -15.86 5.23
CA LEU A 50 5.53 -15.49 5.40
C LEU A 50 6.39 -15.91 4.19
N ASN A 51 6.11 -17.07 3.59
CA ASN A 51 6.76 -17.48 2.33
C ASN A 51 6.42 -16.53 1.18
N ASN A 52 5.16 -16.14 1.05
CA ASN A 52 4.74 -15.19 0.02
C ASN A 52 5.47 -13.85 0.17
N ALA A 53 5.55 -13.32 1.40
CA ALA A 53 6.29 -12.10 1.68
C ALA A 53 7.77 -12.21 1.28
N LYS A 54 8.43 -13.32 1.64
CA LYS A 54 9.82 -13.59 1.26
C LYS A 54 10.00 -13.70 -0.26
N ASN A 55 9.07 -14.35 -0.95
CA ASN A 55 9.15 -14.52 -2.41
C ASN A 55 9.01 -13.17 -3.12
N PHE A 56 8.11 -12.28 -2.69
CA PHE A 56 8.01 -10.93 -3.25
C PHE A 56 9.33 -10.18 -3.14
N GLN A 57 9.95 -10.21 -1.96
CA GLN A 57 11.22 -9.53 -1.74
C GLN A 57 12.37 -10.16 -2.51
N LYS A 58 12.38 -11.49 -2.64
CA LYS A 58 13.41 -12.21 -3.39
C LYS A 58 13.37 -11.91 -4.89
N GLU A 59 12.17 -11.95 -5.48
CA GLU A 59 12.01 -11.83 -6.93
C GLU A 59 12.03 -10.37 -7.40
N LEU A 60 11.49 -9.43 -6.61
CA LEU A 60 11.39 -8.02 -7.00
C LEU A 60 12.46 -7.12 -6.37
N GLY A 61 13.14 -7.60 -5.33
CA GLY A 61 14.08 -6.82 -4.53
C GLY A 61 13.42 -6.19 -3.30
N LYS A 62 14.00 -6.44 -2.10
CA LYS A 62 13.45 -5.96 -0.83
C LYS A 62 13.26 -4.45 -0.75
N ASP A 63 14.10 -3.68 -1.45
CA ASP A 63 14.05 -2.22 -1.47
C ASP A 63 13.08 -1.69 -2.54
N LYS A 64 12.53 -2.58 -3.39
CA LYS A 64 11.68 -2.21 -4.53
C LYS A 64 10.21 -2.55 -4.33
N ILE A 65 9.87 -3.28 -3.26
CA ILE A 65 8.49 -3.62 -2.93
C ILE A 65 8.24 -3.45 -1.44
N ASP A 66 7.08 -2.90 -1.09
CA ASP A 66 6.60 -2.91 0.28
C ASP A 66 5.67 -4.10 0.51
N VAL A 67 5.87 -4.80 1.61
CA VAL A 67 5.05 -5.96 1.99
C VAL A 67 4.49 -5.74 3.38
N GLU A 68 3.18 -5.89 3.52
CA GLU A 68 2.51 -5.85 4.82
C GLU A 68 1.62 -7.07 5.02
N ILE A 69 1.77 -7.76 6.14
CA ILE A 69 0.85 -8.82 6.60
C ILE A 69 -0.06 -8.20 7.65
N VAL A 70 -1.37 -8.24 7.42
CA VAL A 70 -2.37 -7.71 8.34
C VAL A 70 -3.16 -8.86 8.94
N ALA A 71 -3.03 -9.07 10.26
CA ALA A 71 -3.72 -10.14 10.98
C ALA A 71 -4.91 -9.60 11.77
N TYR A 72 -6.06 -10.24 11.62
CA TYR A 72 -7.29 -9.93 12.33
C TYR A 72 -8.17 -11.18 12.53
N GLY A 73 -9.23 -11.06 13.31
CA GLY A 73 -10.09 -12.19 13.64
C GLY A 73 -9.27 -13.38 14.20
N PRO A 74 -9.58 -14.62 13.83
CA PRO A 74 -8.80 -15.79 14.27
C PRO A 74 -7.31 -15.75 13.88
N GLY A 75 -6.95 -15.03 12.83
CA GLY A 75 -5.55 -14.86 12.37
C GLY A 75 -4.66 -14.12 13.37
N ILE A 76 -5.24 -13.40 14.34
CA ILE A 76 -4.47 -12.74 15.40
C ILE A 76 -3.59 -13.72 16.20
N ASN A 77 -3.96 -15.01 16.23
CA ASN A 77 -3.20 -16.04 16.92
C ASN A 77 -1.80 -16.24 16.32
N MET A 78 -1.60 -15.94 15.04
CA MET A 78 -0.28 -15.88 14.43
C MET A 78 0.67 -14.95 15.17
N LEU A 79 0.13 -13.86 15.74
CA LEU A 79 0.91 -12.76 16.31
C LEU A 79 1.07 -12.83 17.83
N LYS A 80 0.61 -13.89 18.48
CA LYS A 80 0.80 -14.07 19.92
C LYS A 80 2.25 -14.41 20.25
N LYS A 81 2.70 -14.11 21.47
CA LYS A 81 4.06 -14.37 21.94
C LYS A 81 4.51 -15.82 21.82
N ASP A 82 3.57 -16.75 21.98
CA ASP A 82 3.79 -18.19 21.89
C ASP A 82 3.57 -18.75 20.47
N SER A 83 3.54 -17.89 19.46
CA SER A 83 3.34 -18.28 18.07
C SER A 83 4.43 -19.23 17.58
N THR A 84 4.01 -20.31 16.93
CA THR A 84 4.92 -21.30 16.35
C THR A 84 5.74 -20.76 15.18
N VAL A 85 5.39 -19.61 14.64
CA VAL A 85 6.11 -18.95 13.54
C VAL A 85 6.89 -17.71 13.99
N GLY A 86 7.11 -17.54 15.30
CA GLY A 86 7.76 -16.35 15.89
C GLY A 86 9.10 -16.01 15.24
N SER A 87 10.04 -16.95 15.18
CA SER A 87 11.36 -16.72 14.57
C SER A 87 11.26 -16.35 13.07
N ARG A 88 10.26 -16.90 12.37
CA ARG A 88 10.03 -16.54 10.96
C ARG A 88 9.43 -15.13 10.81
N MET A 89 8.63 -14.69 11.77
CA MET A 89 8.17 -13.30 11.82
C MET A 89 9.35 -12.34 12.06
N ASP A 90 10.28 -12.70 12.95
CA ASP A 90 11.50 -11.89 13.15
C ASP A 90 12.30 -11.76 11.86
N GLU A 91 12.56 -12.85 11.15
CA GLU A 91 13.26 -12.82 9.86
C GLU A 91 12.55 -11.92 8.85
N ALA A 92 11.22 -12.03 8.75
CA ALA A 92 10.42 -11.21 7.85
C ALA A 92 10.49 -9.71 8.21
N MET A 93 10.32 -9.36 9.49
CA MET A 93 10.39 -7.98 9.96
C MET A 93 11.81 -7.39 9.81
N MET A 94 12.85 -8.16 10.08
CA MET A 94 14.24 -7.75 9.85
C MET A 94 14.54 -7.50 8.36
N SER A 95 13.84 -8.18 7.46
CA SER A 95 13.95 -7.95 6.02
C SER A 95 13.06 -6.80 5.53
N GLY A 96 12.33 -6.13 6.41
CA GLY A 96 11.50 -4.97 6.09
C GLY A 96 10.03 -5.29 5.81
N VAL A 97 9.58 -6.53 6.04
CA VAL A 97 8.14 -6.85 6.00
C VAL A 97 7.46 -6.23 7.21
N LYS A 98 6.39 -5.48 6.97
CA LYS A 98 5.53 -4.96 8.04
C LYS A 98 4.54 -6.04 8.45
N ILE A 99 4.41 -6.30 9.74
CA ILE A 99 3.40 -7.21 10.29
C ILE A 99 2.56 -6.42 11.29
N THR A 100 1.23 -6.45 11.14
CA THR A 100 0.33 -5.62 11.94
C THR A 100 -0.83 -6.40 12.52
N ALA A 101 -1.17 -6.07 13.76
CA ALA A 101 -2.28 -6.61 14.53
C ALA A 101 -3.48 -5.64 14.51
N CYS A 102 -4.67 -6.18 14.29
CA CYS A 102 -5.93 -5.43 14.37
C CYS A 102 -6.32 -5.17 15.83
N GLN A 103 -6.30 -3.91 16.27
CA GLN A 103 -6.69 -3.53 17.64
C GLN A 103 -8.14 -3.85 17.97
N ASN A 104 -9.07 -3.77 17.00
CA ASN A 104 -10.46 -4.19 17.22
C ASN A 104 -10.55 -5.68 17.56
N THR A 105 -9.78 -6.53 16.89
CA THR A 105 -9.69 -7.96 17.21
C THR A 105 -9.06 -8.18 18.58
N MET A 106 -7.98 -7.49 18.89
CA MET A 106 -7.33 -7.58 20.20
C MET A 106 -8.31 -7.24 21.32
N LYS A 107 -9.06 -6.13 21.18
CA LYS A 107 -10.08 -5.72 22.14
C LYS A 107 -11.17 -6.78 22.30
N ALA A 108 -11.69 -7.34 21.21
CA ALA A 108 -12.70 -8.38 21.24
C ALA A 108 -12.22 -9.66 21.93
N GLN A 109 -10.94 -10.00 21.77
CA GLN A 109 -10.31 -11.17 22.40
C GLN A 109 -9.63 -10.86 23.76
N LYS A 110 -9.81 -9.63 24.29
CA LYS A 110 -9.20 -9.19 25.55
C LYS A 110 -7.67 -9.31 25.58
N LEU A 111 -7.03 -9.13 24.42
CA LEU A 111 -5.58 -9.11 24.28
C LEU A 111 -5.04 -7.68 24.47
N THR A 112 -3.88 -7.61 25.08
CA THR A 112 -3.09 -6.38 25.23
C THR A 112 -1.84 -6.44 24.34
N GLU A 113 -1.12 -5.35 24.18
CA GLU A 113 0.15 -5.33 23.43
C GLU A 113 1.19 -6.29 24.05
N LYS A 114 1.10 -6.54 25.35
CA LYS A 114 1.97 -7.50 26.06
C LYS A 114 1.77 -8.95 25.63
N ASP A 115 0.62 -9.26 25.05
CA ASP A 115 0.28 -10.60 24.57
C ASP A 115 0.74 -10.82 23.12
N ILE A 116 1.10 -9.75 22.43
CA ILE A 116 1.51 -9.75 21.03
C ILE A 116 3.03 -9.87 20.92
N TYR A 117 3.47 -10.51 19.85
CA TYR A 117 4.88 -10.75 19.54
C TYR A 117 5.63 -9.41 19.38
N PRO A 118 6.88 -9.30 19.85
CA PRO A 118 7.66 -8.07 19.75
C PRO A 118 7.78 -7.56 18.31
N SER A 119 7.88 -6.24 18.15
CA SER A 119 8.05 -5.56 16.87
C SER A 119 6.85 -5.63 15.91
N VAL A 120 5.77 -6.33 16.26
CA VAL A 120 4.50 -6.27 15.53
C VAL A 120 3.89 -4.87 15.70
N GLY A 121 3.47 -4.27 14.58
CA GLY A 121 2.75 -3.00 14.59
C GLY A 121 1.26 -3.17 14.90
N PHE A 122 0.56 -2.05 15.10
CA PHE A 122 -0.86 -2.04 15.42
C PHE A 122 -1.62 -1.15 14.47
N VAL A 123 -2.79 -1.60 14.02
CA VAL A 123 -3.73 -0.81 13.24
C VAL A 123 -5.10 -0.84 13.91
N PRO A 124 -5.87 0.26 13.90
CA PRO A 124 -7.18 0.30 14.53
C PRO A 124 -8.13 -0.79 14.03
N SER A 125 -8.15 -1.03 12.72
CA SER A 125 -8.98 -2.03 12.05
C SER A 125 -8.23 -2.67 10.89
N GLY A 126 -8.00 -3.99 10.95
CA GLY A 126 -7.28 -4.72 9.91
C GLY A 126 -7.96 -4.66 8.54
N VAL A 127 -9.29 -4.76 8.48
CA VAL A 127 -10.02 -4.69 7.20
C VAL A 127 -9.98 -3.29 6.59
N VAL A 128 -9.95 -2.24 7.41
CA VAL A 128 -9.81 -0.85 6.93
C VAL A 128 -8.39 -0.63 6.41
N GLU A 129 -7.37 -1.12 7.10
CA GLU A 129 -5.97 -1.07 6.63
C GLU A 129 -5.84 -1.73 5.26
N ILE A 130 -6.37 -2.94 5.08
CA ILE A 130 -6.35 -3.66 3.79
C ILE A 130 -7.07 -2.85 2.70
N MET A 131 -8.25 -2.30 2.98
CA MET A 131 -8.98 -1.45 2.04
C MET A 131 -8.15 -0.22 1.62
N GLN A 132 -7.58 0.49 2.59
CA GLN A 132 -6.77 1.69 2.34
C GLN A 132 -5.50 1.37 1.53
N LYS A 133 -4.87 0.22 1.76
CA LYS A 133 -3.73 -0.23 0.95
C LYS A 133 -4.14 -0.48 -0.50
N GLN A 134 -5.26 -1.15 -0.72
CA GLN A 134 -5.78 -1.38 -2.06
C GLN A 134 -6.15 -0.07 -2.77
N GLN A 135 -6.73 0.91 -2.06
CA GLN A 135 -7.01 2.24 -2.61
C GLN A 135 -5.74 3.00 -3.04
N ARG A 136 -4.60 2.70 -2.41
CA ARG A 136 -3.27 3.21 -2.80
C ARG A 136 -2.60 2.38 -3.90
N GLY A 137 -3.31 1.43 -4.51
CA GLY A 137 -2.80 0.62 -5.61
C GLY A 137 -1.98 -0.61 -5.18
N TRP A 138 -2.00 -0.99 -3.90
CA TRP A 138 -1.34 -2.21 -3.45
C TRP A 138 -2.08 -3.46 -3.95
N ALA A 139 -1.33 -4.47 -4.35
CA ALA A 139 -1.90 -5.79 -4.61
C ALA A 139 -2.41 -6.41 -3.30
N TYR A 140 -3.48 -7.20 -3.40
CA TYR A 140 -4.06 -7.91 -2.27
C TYR A 140 -3.90 -9.42 -2.45
N ILE A 141 -3.46 -10.08 -1.39
CA ILE A 141 -3.34 -11.56 -1.36
C ILE A 141 -3.95 -12.10 -0.07
N ARG A 142 -4.64 -13.21 -0.20
CA ARG A 142 -5.09 -14.05 0.90
C ARG A 142 -4.58 -15.48 0.69
N PRO A 143 -3.70 -16.02 1.58
CA PRO A 143 -3.23 -17.39 1.55
C PRO A 143 -4.31 -18.42 1.85
#